data_d9ee0ed6416cf85ea9b1547339f89390
#
_entry.id   d9ee0ed6416cf85ea9b1547339f89390
#
_cell.length_a   1.000
_cell.length_b   1.000
_cell.length_c   1.000
_cell.angle_alpha   90.00
_cell.angle_beta   90.00
_cell.angle_gamma   90.00
#
_symmetry.space_group_name_H-M   'P 1'
#
loop_
_entity.id
_entity.type
_entity.pdbx_description
1 polymer ?
#
loop_
_entity_poly.entity_id
_entity_poly.type
_entity_poly.pdbx_seq_one_letter_code
_entity_poly.pdbx_strand_id
1 'polypeptide(L)'
;MSKNINKTNTHLEEALSDFISKISDDSNKNTDLIAKKFLTQLEKKFNFQKKDIASIFSHLEGVNHNHPIYINKIPFISFCEHSMFPFFGEVSIAVLPDKNILGVSKFSDLVNNLSSKLTLQEKLTEEIGEKILQYLEPQGTYIKVKAKHLCSDLLSPENSIGDITTTYANGIYELDSSLRAEAALNMS
;
A
#
# COMPACT_ATOMS: atom_id res chain seq x y z
N MET A 1 7.04 -18.90 23.53
CA MET A 1 7.47 -18.04 22.40
C MET A 1 7.66 -16.55 22.75
N SER A 2 7.15 -16.02 23.85
CA SER A 2 7.21 -14.57 24.20
C SER A 2 8.56 -14.05 24.75
N LYS A 3 9.47 -14.90 25.20
CA LYS A 3 10.77 -14.46 25.76
C LYS A 3 11.85 -14.09 24.72
N ASN A 4 11.73 -14.56 23.47
CA ASN A 4 12.71 -14.21 22.41
C ASN A 4 12.39 -12.87 21.71
N ILE A 5 11.13 -12.46 21.67
CA ILE A 5 10.71 -11.21 21.05
C ILE A 5 11.25 -9.99 21.81
N ASN A 6 11.23 -10.03 23.16
CA ASN A 6 11.72 -8.91 23.97
C ASN A 6 13.24 -8.68 23.86
N LYS A 7 14.05 -9.73 23.69
CA LYS A 7 15.51 -9.58 23.52
C LYS A 7 15.89 -9.00 22.17
N THR A 8 15.17 -9.37 21.12
CA THR A 8 15.43 -8.89 19.74
C THR A 8 15.11 -7.40 19.62
N ASN A 9 14.04 -6.93 20.28
CA ASN A 9 13.66 -5.51 20.25
C ASN A 9 14.69 -4.63 21.00
N THR A 10 15.27 -5.10 22.10
CA THR A 10 16.29 -4.34 22.83
C THR A 10 17.53 -4.07 21.98
N HIS A 11 18.04 -5.05 21.26
CA HIS A 11 19.20 -4.87 20.37
C HIS A 11 18.91 -3.94 19.18
N LEU A 12 17.70 -3.95 18.65
CA LEU A 12 17.30 -3.02 17.58
C LEU A 12 17.18 -1.59 18.10
N GLU A 13 16.62 -1.41 19.29
CA GLU A 13 16.55 -0.11 19.96
C GLU A 13 17.95 0.46 20.23
N GLU A 14 18.87 -0.33 20.77
CA GLU A 14 20.27 0.05 21.01
C GLU A 14 20.99 0.44 19.70
N ALA A 15 20.92 -0.41 18.67
CA ALA A 15 21.57 -0.16 17.39
C ALA A 15 21.02 1.12 16.70
N LEU A 16 19.71 1.35 16.79
CA LEU A 16 19.10 2.55 16.25
C LEU A 16 19.44 3.79 17.07
N SER A 17 19.52 3.68 18.40
CA SER A 17 19.96 4.77 19.29
C SER A 17 21.38 5.19 18.97
N ASP A 18 22.29 4.23 18.78
CA ASP A 18 23.66 4.48 18.36
C ASP A 18 23.75 5.19 16.99
N PHE A 19 22.95 4.74 16.03
CA PHE A 19 22.86 5.40 14.72
C PHE A 19 22.37 6.85 14.85
N ILE A 20 21.29 7.07 15.60
CA ILE A 20 20.71 8.41 15.83
C ILE A 20 21.76 9.33 16.49
N SER A 21 22.54 8.81 17.45
CA SER A 21 23.58 9.59 18.12
C SER A 21 24.67 10.09 17.17
N LYS A 22 25.02 9.27 16.15
CA LYS A 22 26.04 9.62 15.15
C LYS A 22 25.60 10.68 14.14
N ILE A 23 24.29 10.76 13.86
CA ILE A 23 23.74 11.73 12.90
C ILE A 23 23.15 12.97 13.58
N SER A 24 23.20 13.02 14.92
CA SER A 24 22.63 14.12 15.71
C SER A 24 23.74 14.99 16.26
N ASP A 25 23.71 16.30 15.97
CA ASP A 25 24.68 17.28 16.49
C ASP A 25 24.46 17.62 17.97
N ASP A 26 23.34 17.19 18.56
CA ASP A 26 22.94 17.55 19.91
C ASP A 26 23.09 16.37 20.88
N SER A 27 24.13 16.45 21.72
CA SER A 27 24.46 15.46 22.75
C SER A 27 23.38 15.32 23.86
N ASN A 28 22.41 16.25 23.93
CA ASN A 28 21.34 16.23 24.91
C ASN A 28 20.07 15.53 24.42
N LYS A 29 20.03 15.03 23.21
CA LYS A 29 18.88 14.29 22.69
C LYS A 29 18.77 12.93 23.37
N ASN A 30 17.55 12.61 23.80
CA ASN A 30 17.24 11.26 24.30
C ASN A 30 17.07 10.31 23.10
N THR A 31 18.20 9.80 22.60
CA THR A 31 18.27 8.92 21.42
C THR A 31 17.52 7.61 21.64
N ASP A 32 17.54 7.07 22.86
CA ASP A 32 16.81 5.85 23.22
C ASP A 32 15.29 6.03 23.07
N LEU A 33 14.78 7.17 23.56
CA LEU A 33 13.36 7.47 23.43
C LEU A 33 12.94 7.65 21.96
N ILE A 34 13.80 8.29 21.15
CA ILE A 34 13.56 8.47 19.72
C ILE A 34 13.56 7.12 19.02
N ALA A 35 14.57 6.28 19.26
CA ALA A 35 14.68 4.93 18.69
C ALA A 35 13.45 4.08 19.03
N LYS A 36 13.06 4.06 20.30
CA LYS A 36 11.88 3.33 20.77
C LYS A 36 10.59 3.80 20.11
N LYS A 37 10.37 5.13 20.04
CA LYS A 37 9.19 5.70 19.38
C LYS A 37 9.14 5.35 17.89
N PHE A 38 10.27 5.45 17.20
CA PHE A 38 10.38 5.14 15.78
C PHE A 38 10.05 3.68 15.50
N LEU A 39 10.70 2.74 16.20
CA LEU A 39 10.44 1.30 16.08
C LEU A 39 9.00 0.94 16.38
N THR A 40 8.43 1.52 17.45
CA THR A 40 7.02 1.29 17.80
C THR A 40 6.07 1.75 16.68
N GLN A 41 6.36 2.86 16.00
CA GLN A 41 5.53 3.34 14.87
C GLN A 41 5.69 2.44 13.64
N LEU A 42 6.91 1.98 13.34
CA LEU A 42 7.14 1.03 12.25
C LEU A 42 6.43 -0.30 12.50
N GLU A 43 6.55 -0.85 13.71
CA GLU A 43 5.84 -2.08 14.09
C GLU A 43 4.33 -1.94 13.92
N LYS A 44 3.75 -0.82 14.35
CA LYS A 44 2.33 -0.54 14.12
C LYS A 44 1.99 -0.51 12.63
N LYS A 45 2.83 0.08 11.78
CA LYS A 45 2.60 0.14 10.34
C LYS A 45 2.69 -1.23 9.70
N PHE A 46 3.73 -2.03 10.03
CA PHE A 46 3.92 -3.37 9.45
C PHE A 46 3.00 -4.45 10.03
N ASN A 47 2.54 -4.25 11.27
CA ASN A 47 1.58 -5.15 11.92
C ASN A 47 0.15 -4.64 11.84
N PHE A 48 -0.06 -3.48 11.18
CA PHE A 48 -1.38 -2.88 11.06
C PHE A 48 -2.33 -3.89 10.45
N GLN A 49 -3.13 -4.48 11.32
CA GLN A 49 -4.21 -5.41 10.99
C GLN A 49 -3.89 -6.30 9.78
N LYS A 50 -2.93 -7.21 9.91
CA LYS A 50 -2.81 -8.34 8.97
C LYS A 50 -4.07 -9.18 9.09
N LYS A 51 -5.19 -8.61 8.61
CA LYS A 51 -6.41 -9.39 8.37
C LYS A 51 -6.05 -10.43 7.33
N ASP A 52 -6.49 -11.63 7.54
CA ASP A 52 -6.53 -12.59 6.46
C ASP A 52 -7.28 -11.94 5.27
N ILE A 53 -6.65 -11.90 4.12
CA ILE A 53 -7.22 -11.25 2.92
C ILE A 53 -8.58 -11.86 2.61
N ALA A 54 -8.75 -13.18 2.75
CA ALA A 54 -10.03 -13.84 2.57
C ALA A 54 -11.13 -13.26 3.49
N SER A 55 -10.76 -12.83 4.71
CA SER A 55 -11.73 -12.21 5.62
C SER A 55 -12.22 -10.82 5.17
N ILE A 56 -11.43 -10.11 4.35
CA ILE A 56 -11.87 -8.83 3.76
C ILE A 56 -13.03 -9.06 2.79
N PHE A 57 -13.02 -10.18 2.09
CA PHE A 57 -14.02 -10.56 1.09
C PHE A 57 -15.11 -11.48 1.65
N SER A 58 -15.19 -11.68 2.97
CA SER A 58 -16.12 -12.62 3.58
C SER A 58 -17.61 -12.23 3.46
N HIS A 59 -17.91 -10.97 3.15
CA HIS A 59 -19.26 -10.44 3.02
C HIS A 59 -19.42 -9.80 1.65
N LEU A 60 -19.66 -10.64 0.64
CA LEU A 60 -20.03 -10.18 -0.69
C LEU A 60 -21.55 -10.05 -0.76
N GLU A 61 -22.01 -8.98 -1.39
CA GLU A 61 -23.44 -8.76 -1.63
C GLU A 61 -23.75 -9.07 -3.08
N GLY A 62 -24.76 -9.92 -3.31
CA GLY A 62 -25.27 -10.22 -4.64
C GLY A 62 -25.99 -9.00 -5.21
N VAL A 63 -25.54 -8.52 -6.38
CA VAL A 63 -26.12 -7.35 -7.03
C VAL A 63 -26.24 -7.59 -8.53
N ASN A 64 -27.35 -7.17 -9.10
CA ASN A 64 -27.52 -7.10 -10.55
C ASN A 64 -27.12 -5.69 -11.02
N HIS A 65 -25.80 -5.44 -11.09
CA HIS A 65 -25.22 -4.15 -11.51
C HIS A 65 -24.20 -4.38 -12.62
N ASN A 66 -24.47 -3.86 -13.80
CA ASN A 66 -23.69 -4.12 -15.02
C ASN A 66 -22.87 -2.91 -15.49
N HIS A 67 -22.59 -1.97 -14.58
CA HIS A 67 -21.80 -0.78 -14.88
C HIS A 67 -20.54 -0.75 -14.03
N PRO A 68 -19.45 -0.09 -14.51
CA PRO A 68 -18.25 0.08 -13.71
C PRO A 68 -18.50 0.82 -12.40
N ILE A 69 -17.84 0.37 -11.34
CA ILE A 69 -17.79 1.06 -10.05
C ILE A 69 -16.38 1.62 -9.90
N TYR A 70 -16.28 2.92 -9.60
CA TYR A 70 -15.02 3.62 -9.41
C TYR A 70 -14.83 3.97 -7.94
N ILE A 71 -13.75 3.49 -7.34
CA ILE A 71 -13.32 3.82 -5.98
C ILE A 71 -12.04 4.62 -6.10
N ASN A 72 -12.12 5.91 -5.81
CA ASN A 72 -11.03 6.83 -6.09
C ASN A 72 -10.28 7.27 -4.84
N LYS A 73 -8.96 7.48 -5.00
CA LYS A 73 -8.10 8.18 -4.05
C LYS A 73 -8.06 7.53 -2.65
N ILE A 74 -7.95 6.20 -2.62
CA ILE A 74 -7.66 5.49 -1.36
C ILE A 74 -6.22 5.82 -0.96
N PRO A 75 -5.99 6.54 0.16
CA PRO A 75 -4.65 6.90 0.56
C PRO A 75 -3.87 5.68 1.06
N PHE A 76 -2.58 5.63 0.78
CA PHE A 76 -1.69 4.60 1.30
C PHE A 76 -0.28 5.13 1.58
N ILE A 77 0.42 4.41 2.44
CA ILE A 77 1.86 4.55 2.67
C ILE A 77 2.45 3.15 2.68
N SER A 78 3.57 2.96 1.98
CA SER A 78 4.34 1.73 1.99
C SER A 78 5.84 2.03 2.06
N PHE A 79 6.68 1.00 2.08
CA PHE A 79 8.12 1.12 2.11
C PHE A 79 8.72 0.39 0.90
N CYS A 80 9.59 1.10 0.18
CA CYS A 80 10.24 0.57 -1.00
C CYS A 80 11.24 -0.54 -0.61
N GLU A 81 11.13 -1.72 -1.22
CA GLU A 81 12.04 -2.84 -0.92
C GLU A 81 13.48 -2.59 -1.38
N HIS A 82 13.72 -1.62 -2.32
CA HIS A 82 15.06 -1.27 -2.76
C HIS A 82 15.82 -0.37 -1.79
N SER A 83 15.13 0.63 -1.24
CA SER A 83 15.76 1.72 -0.49
C SER A 83 15.35 1.78 0.97
N MET A 84 14.32 1.04 1.36
CA MET A 84 13.62 1.15 2.64
C MET A 84 13.01 2.54 2.93
N PHE A 85 13.09 3.47 1.99
CA PHE A 85 12.39 4.75 2.13
C PHE A 85 10.90 4.58 1.87
N PRO A 86 10.05 5.37 2.56
CA PRO A 86 8.62 5.34 2.30
C PRO A 86 8.29 5.89 0.92
N PHE A 87 7.23 5.33 0.33
CA PHE A 87 6.49 5.91 -0.77
C PHE A 87 5.01 5.96 -0.39
N PHE A 88 4.33 6.99 -0.83
CA PHE A 88 2.95 7.24 -0.42
C PHE A 88 2.17 7.92 -1.53
N GLY A 89 0.88 7.75 -1.50
CA GLY A 89 0.01 8.31 -2.53
C GLY A 89 -1.39 7.77 -2.45
N GLU A 90 -1.98 7.53 -3.61
CA GLU A 90 -3.37 7.18 -3.78
C GLU A 90 -3.52 5.96 -4.70
N VAL A 91 -4.44 5.09 -4.35
CA VAL A 91 -4.91 3.99 -5.19
C VAL A 91 -6.32 4.30 -5.67
N SER A 92 -6.53 4.21 -6.98
CA SER A 92 -7.86 4.23 -7.57
C SER A 92 -8.15 2.87 -8.21
N ILE A 93 -9.38 2.40 -8.07
CA ILE A 93 -9.83 1.07 -8.48
C ILE A 93 -11.10 1.20 -9.29
N ALA A 94 -11.12 0.63 -10.49
CA ALA A 94 -12.33 0.40 -11.26
C ALA A 94 -12.65 -1.09 -11.24
N VAL A 95 -13.88 -1.44 -10.95
CA VAL A 95 -14.40 -2.81 -10.98
C VAL A 95 -15.64 -2.86 -11.82
N LEU A 96 -15.70 -3.76 -12.80
CA LEU A 96 -16.95 -4.14 -13.46
C LEU A 96 -17.47 -5.41 -12.79
N PRO A 97 -18.51 -5.34 -11.94
CA PRO A 97 -19.03 -6.50 -11.24
C PRO A 97 -19.55 -7.58 -12.17
N ASP A 98 -19.59 -8.83 -11.72
CA ASP A 98 -20.38 -9.90 -12.33
C ASP A 98 -21.61 -10.17 -11.46
N LYS A 99 -21.44 -10.93 -10.38
CA LYS A 99 -22.56 -11.36 -9.50
C LYS A 99 -22.55 -10.67 -8.15
N ASN A 100 -21.38 -10.23 -7.72
CA ASN A 100 -21.17 -9.74 -6.38
C ASN A 100 -20.51 -8.37 -6.38
N ILE A 101 -20.76 -7.60 -5.33
CA ILE A 101 -20.02 -6.39 -4.99
C ILE A 101 -19.39 -6.50 -3.62
N LEU A 102 -18.34 -5.74 -3.40
CA LEU A 102 -17.65 -5.60 -2.14
C LEU A 102 -17.99 -4.25 -1.51
N GLY A 103 -18.24 -4.22 -0.21
CA GLY A 103 -18.46 -2.97 0.51
C GLY A 103 -17.27 -1.99 0.35
N VAL A 104 -17.55 -0.71 0.13
CA VAL A 104 -16.53 0.31 -0.24
C VAL A 104 -15.36 0.39 0.74
N SER A 105 -15.63 0.27 2.06
CA SER A 105 -14.60 0.28 3.09
C SER A 105 -13.60 -0.89 2.97
N LYS A 106 -14.02 -2.00 2.36
CA LYS A 106 -13.18 -3.19 2.20
C LYS A 106 -12.07 -3.00 1.17
N PHE A 107 -12.29 -2.14 0.18
CA PHE A 107 -11.21 -1.76 -0.74
C PHE A 107 -10.09 -1.00 -0.01
N SER A 108 -10.45 -0.12 0.93
CA SER A 108 -9.45 0.54 1.79
C SER A 108 -8.75 -0.45 2.72
N ASP A 109 -9.47 -1.42 3.29
CA ASP A 109 -8.89 -2.49 4.10
C ASP A 109 -7.88 -3.31 3.28
N LEU A 110 -8.20 -3.65 2.01
CA LEU A 110 -7.33 -4.38 1.09
C LEU A 110 -6.05 -3.60 0.79
N VAL A 111 -6.18 -2.34 0.38
CA VAL A 111 -5.05 -1.47 0.07
C VAL A 111 -4.13 -1.30 1.28
N ASN A 112 -4.70 -1.05 2.48
CA ASN A 112 -3.93 -0.92 3.71
C ASN A 112 -3.22 -2.22 4.10
N ASN A 113 -3.86 -3.37 3.92
CA ASN A 113 -3.28 -4.68 4.20
C ASN A 113 -2.06 -4.93 3.29
N LEU A 114 -2.22 -4.75 1.98
CA LEU A 114 -1.19 -5.03 0.98
C LEU A 114 -0.04 -4.02 1.01
N SER A 115 -0.30 -2.76 1.40
CA SER A 115 0.74 -1.73 1.54
C SER A 115 1.51 -1.79 2.87
N SER A 116 1.10 -2.63 3.82
CA SER A 116 1.74 -2.75 5.15
C SER A 116 2.91 -3.72 5.15
N LYS A 117 3.80 -3.61 4.16
CA LYS A 117 5.02 -4.42 4.02
C LYS A 117 6.05 -3.67 3.17
N LEU A 118 7.28 -4.20 3.10
CA LEU A 118 8.25 -3.80 2.08
C LEU A 118 7.75 -4.33 0.72
N THR A 119 7.64 -3.46 -0.27
CA THR A 119 7.18 -3.82 -1.61
C THR A 119 7.64 -2.80 -2.66
N LEU A 120 7.44 -3.11 -3.94
CA LEU A 120 7.54 -2.16 -5.04
C LEU A 120 6.14 -1.64 -5.38
N GLN A 121 6.07 -0.44 -5.94
CA GLN A 121 4.79 0.13 -6.38
C GLN A 121 4.14 -0.75 -7.45
N GLU A 122 4.92 -1.29 -8.38
CA GLU A 122 4.47 -2.17 -9.44
C GLU A 122 3.83 -3.45 -8.87
N LYS A 123 4.52 -4.11 -7.93
CA LYS A 123 4.02 -5.30 -7.23
C LYS A 123 2.74 -5.01 -6.44
N LEU A 124 2.70 -3.86 -5.74
CA LEU A 124 1.50 -3.46 -5.00
C LEU A 124 0.30 -3.27 -5.93
N THR A 125 0.52 -2.64 -7.09
CA THR A 125 -0.52 -2.38 -8.09
C THR A 125 -1.10 -3.68 -8.63
N GLU A 126 -0.24 -4.62 -9.02
CA GLU A 126 -0.60 -5.94 -9.52
C GLU A 126 -1.33 -6.76 -8.45
N GLU A 127 -0.77 -6.83 -7.25
CA GLU A 127 -1.30 -7.62 -6.14
C GLU A 127 -2.71 -7.17 -5.71
N ILE A 128 -2.99 -5.86 -5.73
CA ILE A 128 -4.34 -5.34 -5.49
C ILE A 128 -5.32 -5.89 -6.54
N GLY A 129 -4.96 -5.81 -7.82
CA GLY A 129 -5.82 -6.30 -8.91
C GLY A 129 -6.02 -7.81 -8.87
N GLU A 130 -4.97 -8.58 -8.62
CA GLU A 130 -5.03 -10.04 -8.50
C GLU A 130 -5.94 -10.48 -7.33
N LYS A 131 -5.85 -9.81 -6.18
CA LYS A 131 -6.70 -10.14 -5.03
C LYS A 131 -8.16 -9.81 -5.29
N ILE A 132 -8.46 -8.71 -5.95
CA ILE A 132 -9.83 -8.41 -6.36
C ILE A 132 -10.33 -9.47 -7.36
N LEU A 133 -9.53 -9.83 -8.36
CA LEU A 133 -9.89 -10.88 -9.31
C LEU A 133 -10.15 -12.23 -8.62
N GLN A 134 -9.25 -12.62 -7.71
CA GLN A 134 -9.30 -13.91 -7.02
C GLN A 134 -10.53 -14.07 -6.11
N TYR A 135 -10.93 -13.01 -5.41
CA TYR A 135 -11.94 -13.12 -4.35
C TYR A 135 -13.30 -12.52 -4.70
N LEU A 136 -13.33 -11.54 -5.59
CA LEU A 136 -14.59 -10.91 -6.02
C LEU A 136 -15.11 -11.49 -7.33
N GLU A 137 -14.22 -12.09 -8.14
CA GLU A 137 -14.52 -12.66 -9.47
C GLU A 137 -15.31 -11.68 -10.38
N PRO A 138 -14.83 -10.44 -10.57
CA PRO A 138 -15.51 -9.47 -11.42
C PRO A 138 -15.29 -9.81 -12.91
N GLN A 139 -16.07 -9.20 -13.81
CA GLN A 139 -15.81 -9.25 -15.26
C GLN A 139 -14.46 -8.63 -15.63
N GLY A 140 -13.96 -7.71 -14.81
CA GLY A 140 -12.62 -7.13 -14.91
C GLY A 140 -12.38 -6.06 -13.85
N THR A 141 -11.11 -5.74 -13.67
CA THR A 141 -10.68 -4.64 -12.80
C THR A 141 -9.52 -3.86 -13.44
N TYR A 142 -9.48 -2.56 -13.16
CA TYR A 142 -8.39 -1.67 -13.52
C TYR A 142 -7.91 -0.92 -12.29
N ILE A 143 -6.63 -1.03 -12.01
CA ILE A 143 -5.98 -0.42 -10.86
C ILE A 143 -5.06 0.69 -11.35
N LYS A 144 -5.08 1.82 -10.68
CA LYS A 144 -4.16 2.94 -10.90
C LYS A 144 -3.58 3.37 -9.55
N VAL A 145 -2.28 3.28 -9.40
CA VAL A 145 -1.55 3.75 -8.23
C VAL A 145 -0.72 4.95 -8.62
N LYS A 146 -0.91 6.06 -7.92
CA LYS A 146 -0.12 7.27 -8.09
C LYS A 146 0.60 7.57 -6.79
N ALA A 147 1.92 7.62 -6.79
CA ALA A 147 2.70 7.77 -5.57
C ALA A 147 3.97 8.62 -5.76
N LYS A 148 4.35 9.26 -4.67
CA LYS A 148 5.61 9.96 -4.49
C LYS A 148 6.60 9.08 -3.74
N HIS A 149 7.84 9.00 -4.24
CA HIS A 149 8.92 8.19 -3.68
C HIS A 149 9.94 9.07 -2.98
N LEU A 150 10.06 8.96 -1.65
CA LEU A 150 11.02 9.77 -0.90
C LEU A 150 12.48 9.42 -1.20
N CYS A 151 12.77 8.22 -1.70
CA CYS A 151 14.13 7.88 -2.13
C CYS A 151 14.62 8.78 -3.27
N SER A 152 13.75 9.17 -4.19
CA SER A 152 14.12 10.12 -5.27
C SER A 152 14.43 11.51 -4.71
N ASP A 153 13.59 12.02 -3.81
CA ASP A 153 13.75 13.36 -3.26
C ASP A 153 14.95 13.48 -2.31
N LEU A 154 15.24 12.41 -1.53
CA LEU A 154 16.29 12.44 -0.51
C LEU A 154 17.67 12.05 -1.02
N LEU A 155 17.75 11.12 -1.99
CA LEU A 155 19.03 10.62 -2.49
C LEU A 155 19.56 11.38 -3.71
N SER A 156 18.66 12.01 -4.46
CA SER A 156 19.00 12.78 -5.67
C SER A 156 18.08 13.99 -5.81
N PRO A 157 18.19 14.99 -4.92
CA PRO A 157 17.28 16.16 -4.94
C PRO A 157 17.30 16.92 -6.26
N GLU A 158 18.46 16.95 -6.93
CA GLU A 158 18.66 17.60 -8.24
C GLU A 158 17.97 16.85 -9.39
N ASN A 159 17.66 15.56 -9.19
CA ASN A 159 16.98 14.69 -10.15
C ASN A 159 15.63 14.21 -9.60
N SER A 160 15.03 14.97 -8.67
CA SER A 160 13.75 14.60 -8.08
C SER A 160 12.71 14.34 -9.16
N ILE A 161 12.13 13.15 -9.13
CA ILE A 161 11.07 12.72 -10.03
C ILE A 161 9.75 13.09 -9.37
N GLY A 162 8.81 13.59 -10.15
CA GLY A 162 7.44 13.82 -9.67
C GLY A 162 6.72 12.52 -9.28
N ASP A 163 5.41 12.55 -9.31
CA ASP A 163 4.64 11.34 -9.00
C ASP A 163 4.86 10.25 -10.05
N ILE A 164 5.03 9.00 -9.59
CA ILE A 164 5.07 7.81 -10.42
C ILE A 164 3.67 7.21 -10.49
N THR A 165 3.24 6.84 -11.69
CA THR A 165 1.95 6.17 -11.89
C THR A 165 2.18 4.77 -12.44
N THR A 166 1.62 3.77 -11.77
CA THR A 166 1.56 2.38 -12.24
C THR A 166 0.11 1.96 -12.44
N THR A 167 -0.14 1.09 -13.42
CA THR A 167 -1.47 0.58 -13.72
C THR A 167 -1.46 -0.92 -13.91
N TYR A 168 -2.58 -1.55 -13.60
CA TYR A 168 -2.83 -2.96 -13.85
C TYR A 168 -4.24 -3.14 -14.36
N ALA A 169 -4.42 -3.96 -15.38
CA ALA A 169 -5.72 -4.25 -15.97
C ALA A 169 -5.89 -5.77 -16.12
N ASN A 170 -7.08 -6.27 -15.88
CA ASN A 170 -7.44 -7.64 -16.21
C ASN A 170 -8.90 -7.75 -16.67
N GLY A 171 -9.26 -8.96 -17.16
CA GLY A 171 -10.58 -9.22 -17.67
C GLY A 171 -10.93 -8.27 -18.82
N ILE A 172 -12.12 -7.70 -18.80
CA ILE A 172 -12.57 -6.83 -19.89
C ILE A 172 -11.71 -5.56 -20.04
N TYR A 173 -11.11 -5.06 -18.95
CA TYR A 173 -10.23 -3.88 -19.03
C TYR A 173 -8.91 -4.16 -19.75
N GLU A 174 -8.46 -5.42 -19.80
CA GLU A 174 -7.31 -5.80 -20.61
C GLU A 174 -7.65 -5.87 -22.10
N LEU A 175 -8.85 -6.34 -22.41
CA LEU A 175 -9.31 -6.57 -23.79
C LEU A 175 -9.88 -5.32 -24.47
N ASP A 176 -10.58 -4.46 -23.70
CA ASP A 176 -11.25 -3.25 -24.22
C ASP A 176 -10.49 -1.99 -23.84
N SER A 177 -9.79 -1.41 -24.82
CA SER A 177 -9.04 -0.17 -24.65
C SER A 177 -9.91 1.05 -24.42
N SER A 178 -11.15 1.06 -24.91
CA SER A 178 -12.10 2.18 -24.74
C SER A 178 -12.60 2.20 -23.30
N LEU A 179 -12.98 1.04 -22.77
CA LEU A 179 -13.39 0.91 -21.36
C LEU A 179 -12.24 1.26 -20.40
N ARG A 180 -11.02 0.86 -20.75
CA ARG A 180 -9.83 1.22 -19.98
C ARG A 180 -9.55 2.72 -20.02
N ALA A 181 -9.74 3.38 -21.17
CA ALA A 181 -9.59 4.83 -21.29
C ALA A 181 -10.65 5.58 -20.47
N GLU A 182 -11.90 5.11 -20.50
CA GLU A 182 -12.99 5.65 -19.68
C GLU A 182 -12.63 5.54 -18.18
N ALA A 183 -12.16 4.37 -17.74
CA ALA A 183 -11.74 4.16 -16.37
C ALA A 183 -10.60 5.13 -15.98
N ALA A 184 -9.58 5.28 -16.83
CA ALA A 184 -8.47 6.19 -16.57
C ALA A 184 -8.91 7.65 -16.40
N LEU A 185 -9.93 8.09 -17.12
CA LEU A 185 -10.53 9.43 -16.99
C LEU A 185 -11.34 9.60 -15.70
N ASN A 186 -12.11 8.59 -15.30
CA ASN A 186 -12.93 8.63 -14.09
C ASN A 186 -12.10 8.44 -12.80
N MET A 187 -10.84 8.04 -12.92
CA MET A 187 -9.89 7.81 -11.82
C MET A 187 -8.86 8.97 -11.67
N SER A 188 -9.22 10.17 -12.07
CA SER A 188 -8.36 11.37 -12.04
C SER A 188 -8.39 12.08 -10.70
#